data_1b03a7088d4199064b5a869b9a7d9884
#
_entry.id   1b03a7088d4199064b5a869b9a7d9884
#
_cell.length_a   1.000
_cell.length_b   1.000
_cell.length_c   1.000
_cell.angle_alpha   90.00
_cell.angle_beta   90.00
_cell.angle_gamma   90.00
#
_symmetry.space_group_name_H-M   'P 1'
#
loop_
_entity.id
_entity.type
_entity.pdbx_description
1 polymer ?
#
loop_
_entity_poly.entity_id
_entity_poly.type
_entity_poly.pdbx_seq_one_letter_code
_entity_poly.pdbx_strand_id
1 'polypeptide(L)'
;MNPVPMPASNALSKPLLPEVEAANAWHDAELAAALVAVLRHKAGGIRVCAQPGPVRDYWLALLDSFTETPARRVPSNTPTERLLGGMDITESMRYGKPVLAQGVLAECHQRVVALSMAERLPKEFTGHWCAALDTGEVHIARDGISHTSPASITVIALDEGIDEESPPAGLIERLGLSIALDEISIRCVDDSRYARSDILSAQSRLSHTTVPDDDLTRLAELAASMGIHSSRTLKFTVDIAKALSLLSGKPVSDE
;
A
#
# COMPACT_ATOMS: atom_id res chain seq x y z
N MET A 1 13.32 39.31 -32.81
CA MET A 1 13.29 38.30 -31.76
C MET A 1 11.91 37.65 -31.81
N ASN A 2 11.81 36.48 -32.44
CA ASN A 2 10.56 35.76 -32.47
C ASN A 2 10.43 34.96 -31.17
N PRO A 3 9.25 34.93 -30.54
CA PRO A 3 9.04 34.10 -29.36
C PRO A 3 9.06 32.61 -29.73
N VAL A 4 9.86 31.84 -29.01
CA VAL A 4 9.91 30.38 -29.10
C VAL A 4 8.55 29.84 -28.63
N PRO A 5 7.85 29.00 -29.43
CA PRO A 5 6.61 28.41 -28.98
C PRO A 5 6.92 27.41 -27.83
N MET A 6 6.27 27.64 -26.70
CA MET A 6 6.23 26.68 -25.60
C MET A 6 5.62 25.36 -26.11
N PRO A 7 6.22 24.20 -25.82
CA PRO A 7 5.58 22.93 -26.13
C PRO A 7 4.28 22.83 -25.32
N ALA A 8 3.16 22.66 -26.04
CA ALA A 8 1.89 22.31 -25.43
C ALA A 8 2.07 21.01 -24.63
N SER A 9 1.90 21.11 -23.32
CA SER A 9 1.79 19.95 -22.43
C SER A 9 0.51 19.19 -22.80
N ASN A 10 0.61 18.30 -23.79
CA ASN A 10 -0.38 17.31 -24.09
C ASN A 10 -0.06 16.07 -23.20
N ALA A 11 -0.17 16.23 -21.90
CA ALA A 11 -0.41 15.10 -21.03
C ALA A 11 -1.80 14.59 -21.42
N LEU A 12 -1.86 13.51 -22.20
CA LEU A 12 -3.09 12.80 -22.55
C LEU A 12 -3.68 12.30 -21.24
N SER A 13 -4.51 13.13 -20.61
CA SER A 13 -5.36 12.67 -19.51
C SER A 13 -6.25 11.57 -20.09
N LYS A 14 -6.20 10.38 -19.49
CA LYS A 14 -7.13 9.30 -19.85
C LYS A 14 -8.56 9.84 -19.83
N PRO A 15 -9.43 9.41 -20.75
CA PRO A 15 -10.82 9.82 -20.75
C PRO A 15 -11.48 9.38 -19.43
N LEU A 16 -12.33 10.25 -18.87
CA LEU A 16 -13.09 9.89 -17.67
C LEU A 16 -14.12 8.82 -18.00
N LEU A 17 -14.36 7.93 -17.04
CA LEU A 17 -15.41 6.91 -17.11
C LEU A 17 -16.81 7.57 -17.18
N PRO A 18 -17.80 6.90 -17.82
CA PRO A 18 -19.20 7.25 -17.65
C PRO A 18 -19.59 7.33 -16.16
N GLU A 19 -20.54 8.21 -15.79
CA GLU A 19 -20.87 8.49 -14.38
C GLU A 19 -21.19 7.23 -13.56
N VAL A 20 -21.92 6.27 -14.12
CA VAL A 20 -22.29 5.01 -13.42
C VAL A 20 -21.06 4.14 -13.19
N GLU A 21 -20.19 4.01 -14.19
CA GLU A 21 -18.95 3.23 -14.07
C GLU A 21 -17.97 3.92 -13.11
N ALA A 22 -17.86 5.23 -13.17
CA ALA A 22 -17.04 6.02 -12.26
C ALA A 22 -17.51 5.93 -10.80
N ALA A 23 -18.83 5.92 -10.56
CA ALA A 23 -19.41 5.71 -9.24
C ALA A 23 -19.10 4.30 -8.70
N ASN A 24 -19.20 3.26 -9.53
CA ASN A 24 -18.83 1.90 -9.15
C ASN A 24 -17.33 1.80 -8.86
N ALA A 25 -16.47 2.38 -9.71
CA ALA A 25 -15.03 2.41 -9.49
C ALA A 25 -14.64 3.18 -8.21
N TRP A 26 -15.39 4.25 -7.87
CA TRP A 26 -15.19 4.94 -6.59
C TRP A 26 -15.57 4.04 -5.40
N HIS A 27 -16.68 3.30 -5.50
CA HIS A 27 -17.10 2.36 -4.46
C HIS A 27 -16.06 1.25 -4.24
N ASP A 28 -15.46 0.73 -5.31
CA ASP A 28 -14.38 -0.25 -5.22
C ASP A 28 -13.12 0.35 -4.58
N ALA A 29 -12.80 1.61 -4.93
CA ALA A 29 -11.68 2.33 -4.32
C ALA A 29 -11.88 2.60 -2.82
N GLU A 30 -13.09 2.95 -2.42
CA GLU A 30 -13.49 3.11 -1.02
C GLU A 30 -13.36 1.78 -0.24
N LEU A 31 -13.90 0.69 -0.82
CA LEU A 31 -13.77 -0.64 -0.26
C LEU A 31 -12.30 -1.05 -0.11
N ALA A 32 -11.47 -0.76 -1.11
CA ALA A 32 -10.05 -1.04 -1.04
C ALA A 32 -9.36 -0.28 0.11
N ALA A 33 -9.74 0.99 0.38
CA ALA A 33 -9.24 1.73 1.53
C ALA A 33 -9.65 1.07 2.85
N ALA A 34 -10.91 0.64 2.97
CA ALA A 34 -11.41 -0.08 4.14
C ALA A 34 -10.67 -1.42 4.35
N LEU A 35 -10.46 -2.19 3.27
CA LEU A 35 -9.72 -3.45 3.30
C LEU A 35 -8.26 -3.25 3.74
N VAL A 36 -7.57 -2.23 3.19
CA VAL A 36 -6.19 -1.88 3.61
C VAL A 36 -6.15 -1.56 5.10
N ALA A 37 -7.11 -0.79 5.60
CA ALA A 37 -7.20 -0.45 7.01
C ALA A 37 -7.45 -1.69 7.88
N VAL A 38 -8.35 -2.60 7.48
CA VAL A 38 -8.65 -3.83 8.23
C VAL A 38 -7.47 -4.79 8.23
N LEU A 39 -6.88 -5.05 7.06
CA LEU A 39 -5.82 -6.04 6.88
C LEU A 39 -4.46 -5.56 7.40
N ARG A 40 -4.21 -4.26 7.32
CA ARG A 40 -2.91 -3.67 7.67
C ARG A 40 -1.77 -4.39 6.90
N HIS A 41 -0.69 -4.73 7.57
CA HIS A 41 0.48 -5.40 6.96
C HIS A 41 0.20 -6.82 6.41
N LYS A 42 -0.94 -7.45 6.73
CA LYS A 42 -1.24 -8.83 6.29
C LYS A 42 -1.39 -8.96 4.77
N ALA A 43 -1.88 -7.91 4.09
CA ALA A 43 -1.96 -7.86 2.63
C ALA A 43 -0.79 -7.10 1.98
N GLY A 44 0.26 -6.75 2.75
CA GLY A 44 1.40 -5.95 2.27
C GLY A 44 1.04 -4.50 1.97
N GLY A 45 -0.09 -4.27 1.32
CA GLY A 45 -0.58 -2.94 1.00
C GLY A 45 -1.35 -2.88 -0.31
N ILE A 46 -1.28 -1.71 -0.96
CA ILE A 46 -2.05 -1.41 -2.17
C ILE A 46 -1.21 -0.61 -3.18
N ARG A 47 -1.37 -0.92 -4.48
CA ARG A 47 -0.96 -0.05 -5.59
C ARG A 47 -2.10 0.90 -5.92
N VAL A 48 -1.83 2.19 -6.00
CA VAL A 48 -2.78 3.23 -6.39
C VAL A 48 -2.27 3.90 -7.65
N CYS A 49 -2.86 3.54 -8.80
CA CYS A 49 -2.58 4.16 -10.09
C CYS A 49 -3.36 5.48 -10.16
N ALA A 50 -2.67 6.59 -9.93
CA ALA A 50 -3.29 7.91 -9.90
C ALA A 50 -2.27 9.03 -10.05
N GLN A 51 -2.53 9.94 -10.97
CA GLN A 51 -1.84 11.22 -11.02
C GLN A 51 -2.18 12.10 -9.79
N PRO A 52 -1.33 13.07 -9.43
CA PRO A 52 -1.68 14.08 -8.42
C PRO A 52 -3.00 14.78 -8.76
N GLY A 53 -3.97 14.70 -7.85
CA GLY A 53 -5.28 15.28 -8.10
C GLY A 53 -6.27 15.08 -6.96
N PRO A 54 -7.44 15.73 -7.04
CA PRO A 54 -8.41 15.78 -5.94
C PRO A 54 -8.98 14.43 -5.56
N VAL A 55 -9.21 13.51 -6.51
CA VAL A 55 -9.72 12.16 -6.23
C VAL A 55 -8.72 11.36 -5.42
N ARG A 56 -7.43 11.38 -5.81
CA ARG A 56 -6.36 10.73 -5.05
C ARG A 56 -6.20 11.33 -3.66
N ASP A 57 -6.22 12.64 -3.55
CA ASP A 57 -6.06 13.31 -2.25
C ASP A 57 -7.25 12.98 -1.32
N TYR A 58 -8.46 12.93 -1.86
CA TYR A 58 -9.64 12.50 -1.10
C TYR A 58 -9.53 11.04 -0.65
N TRP A 59 -9.09 10.13 -1.53
CA TRP A 59 -8.89 8.72 -1.20
C TRP A 59 -7.84 8.53 -0.10
N LEU A 60 -6.74 9.27 -0.14
CA LEU A 60 -5.72 9.25 0.92
C LEU A 60 -6.27 9.78 2.25
N ALA A 61 -7.04 10.87 2.22
CA ALA A 61 -7.69 11.41 3.41
C ALA A 61 -8.72 10.43 3.99
N LEU A 62 -9.47 9.73 3.12
CA LEU A 62 -10.39 8.67 3.52
C LEU A 62 -9.66 7.53 4.25
N LEU A 63 -8.57 7.02 3.67
CA LEU A 63 -7.77 5.98 4.32
C LEU A 63 -7.19 6.46 5.66
N ASP A 64 -6.70 7.70 5.72
CA ASP A 64 -6.20 8.30 6.97
C ASP A 64 -7.30 8.38 8.05
N SER A 65 -8.57 8.56 7.66
CA SER A 65 -9.70 8.56 8.60
C SER A 65 -9.99 7.18 9.22
N PHE A 66 -9.64 6.11 8.52
CA PHE A 66 -9.79 4.72 8.98
C PHE A 66 -8.64 4.26 9.87
N THR A 67 -7.49 4.92 9.80
CA THR A 67 -6.28 4.55 10.53
C THR A 67 -6.07 5.40 11.80
N GLU A 68 -5.23 4.93 12.73
CA GLU A 68 -4.93 5.68 13.96
C GLU A 68 -4.06 6.90 13.71
N THR A 69 -3.17 6.79 12.72
CA THR A 69 -2.22 7.83 12.35
C THR A 69 -2.20 7.98 10.84
N PRO A 70 -2.06 9.20 10.33
CA PRO A 70 -1.94 9.43 8.90
C PRO A 70 -0.80 8.64 8.27
N ALA A 71 -0.95 8.30 7.00
CA ALA A 71 0.07 7.61 6.24
C ALA A 71 1.36 8.45 6.18
N ARG A 72 2.49 7.81 6.52
CA ARG A 72 3.79 8.47 6.44
C ARG A 72 4.27 8.49 4.99
N ARG A 73 4.43 9.67 4.43
CA ARG A 73 5.01 9.81 3.09
C ARG A 73 6.52 9.60 3.12
N VAL A 74 7.02 8.71 2.26
CA VAL A 74 8.45 8.44 2.09
C VAL A 74 8.82 8.68 0.63
N PRO A 75 9.68 9.69 0.37
CA PRO A 75 10.14 10.00 -0.98
C PRO A 75 10.99 8.87 -1.56
N SER A 76 10.90 8.66 -2.88
CA SER A 76 11.66 7.65 -3.62
C SER A 76 13.19 7.84 -3.56
N ASN A 77 13.66 9.05 -3.25
CA ASN A 77 15.07 9.41 -3.13
C ASN A 77 15.60 9.40 -1.68
N THR A 78 14.88 8.77 -0.73
CA THR A 78 15.34 8.66 0.66
C THR A 78 16.64 7.86 0.71
N PRO A 79 17.74 8.41 1.30
CA PRO A 79 19.01 7.70 1.41
C PRO A 79 18.88 6.38 2.18
N THR A 80 19.66 5.36 1.78
CA THR A 80 19.65 4.02 2.40
C THR A 80 19.96 4.09 3.90
N GLU A 81 20.87 4.98 4.34
CA GLU A 81 21.17 5.20 5.74
C GLU A 81 19.95 5.70 6.53
N ARG A 82 19.17 6.58 5.94
CA ARG A 82 17.94 7.08 6.57
C ARG A 82 16.84 6.03 6.55
N LEU A 83 16.79 5.19 5.50
CA LEU A 83 15.81 4.12 5.36
C LEU A 83 16.03 3.01 6.38
N LEU A 84 17.26 2.51 6.49
CA LEU A 84 17.61 1.39 7.37
C LEU A 84 17.94 1.83 8.79
N GLY A 85 18.49 3.03 8.93
CA GLY A 85 19.14 3.49 10.15
C GLY A 85 20.64 3.12 10.19
N GLY A 86 21.26 3.40 11.30
CA GLY A 86 22.70 3.18 11.47
C GLY A 86 23.21 3.74 12.79
N MET A 87 24.53 4.03 12.86
CA MET A 87 25.13 4.65 14.03
C MET A 87 24.79 6.14 14.10
N ASP A 88 24.25 6.59 15.22
CA ASP A 88 24.17 8.01 15.53
C ASP A 88 25.55 8.47 16.04
N ILE A 89 26.31 9.11 15.17
CA ILE A 89 27.68 9.56 15.49
C ILE A 89 27.66 10.59 16.63
N THR A 90 26.71 11.52 16.60
CA THR A 90 26.60 12.60 17.58
C THR A 90 26.33 12.04 18.97
N GLU A 91 25.31 11.20 19.10
CA GLU A 91 24.95 10.59 20.38
C GLU A 91 26.00 9.55 20.83
N SER A 92 26.61 8.83 19.88
CA SER A 92 27.70 7.89 20.19
C SER A 92 28.92 8.61 20.79
N MET A 93 29.31 9.75 20.23
CA MET A 93 30.39 10.59 20.78
C MET A 93 30.03 11.17 22.15
N ARG A 94 28.77 11.59 22.33
CA ARG A 94 28.26 12.15 23.59
C ARG A 94 28.30 11.14 24.74
N TYR A 95 27.92 9.88 24.44
CA TYR A 95 27.85 8.83 25.47
C TYR A 95 29.08 7.92 25.52
N GLY A 96 30.06 8.08 24.63
CA GLY A 96 31.26 7.24 24.56
C GLY A 96 30.98 5.78 24.24
N LYS A 97 29.83 5.47 23.64
CA LYS A 97 29.42 4.13 23.23
C LYS A 97 28.56 4.19 21.96
N PRO A 98 28.51 3.13 21.14
CA PRO A 98 27.67 3.11 19.97
C PRO A 98 26.19 3.32 20.33
N VAL A 99 25.55 4.30 19.68
CA VAL A 99 24.11 4.57 19.76
C VAL A 99 23.52 4.37 18.38
N LEU A 100 22.40 3.63 18.31
CA LEU A 100 21.69 3.37 17.07
C LEU A 100 20.64 4.45 16.81
N ALA A 101 20.65 5.03 15.60
CA ALA A 101 19.54 5.79 15.04
C ALA A 101 18.59 4.83 14.31
N GLN A 102 17.32 4.83 14.67
CA GLN A 102 16.31 4.06 13.94
C GLN A 102 16.13 4.61 12.53
N GLY A 103 16.01 3.68 11.56
CA GLY A 103 15.65 4.02 10.20
C GLY A 103 14.14 4.13 10.00
N VAL A 104 13.76 4.71 8.85
CA VAL A 104 12.36 4.93 8.46
C VAL A 104 11.55 3.63 8.49
N LEU A 105 12.12 2.50 8.07
CA LEU A 105 11.43 1.20 8.09
C LEU A 105 11.02 0.79 9.52
N ALA A 106 11.92 0.90 10.48
CA ALA A 106 11.64 0.58 11.88
C ALA A 106 10.69 1.61 12.53
N GLU A 107 10.86 2.91 12.24
CA GLU A 107 9.97 3.99 12.71
C GLU A 107 8.52 3.81 12.19
N CYS A 108 8.35 3.11 11.07
CA CYS A 108 7.04 2.83 10.45
C CYS A 108 6.43 1.50 10.86
N HIS A 109 6.99 0.81 11.86
CA HIS A 109 6.39 -0.42 12.37
C HIS A 109 4.92 -0.22 12.75
N GLN A 110 4.03 -1.10 12.26
CA GLN A 110 2.57 -1.05 12.40
C GLN A 110 1.89 0.21 11.85
N ARG A 111 2.54 0.92 10.92
CA ARG A 111 1.99 2.12 10.28
C ARG A 111 1.76 1.91 8.79
N VAL A 112 0.94 2.80 8.24
CA VAL A 112 0.76 2.95 6.79
C VAL A 112 1.83 3.88 6.25
N VAL A 113 2.43 3.51 5.13
CA VAL A 113 3.48 4.26 4.45
C VAL A 113 3.10 4.50 2.99
N ALA A 114 3.13 5.75 2.55
CA ALA A 114 2.92 6.12 1.16
C ALA A 114 4.27 6.35 0.46
N LEU A 115 4.57 5.53 -0.53
CA LEU A 115 5.70 5.66 -1.43
C LEU A 115 5.27 6.47 -2.64
N SER A 116 5.74 7.72 -2.75
CA SER A 116 5.43 8.58 -3.89
C SER A 116 6.27 8.20 -5.10
N MET A 117 5.70 8.33 -6.31
CA MET A 117 6.36 7.97 -7.57
C MET A 117 6.95 6.55 -7.51
N ALA A 118 6.10 5.57 -7.17
CA ALA A 118 6.53 4.21 -6.94
C ALA A 118 7.12 3.56 -8.21
N GLU A 119 6.74 4.01 -9.40
CA GLU A 119 7.31 3.64 -10.69
C GLU A 119 8.79 4.04 -10.87
N ARG A 120 9.26 5.03 -10.09
CA ARG A 120 10.63 5.55 -10.15
C ARG A 120 11.52 5.07 -9.02
N LEU A 121 11.07 4.10 -8.23
CA LEU A 121 11.85 3.57 -7.12
C LEU A 121 13.13 2.87 -7.61
N PRO A 122 14.32 3.25 -7.09
CA PRO A 122 15.56 2.53 -7.40
C PRO A 122 15.48 1.07 -6.93
N LYS A 123 16.13 0.14 -7.67
CA LYS A 123 16.11 -1.30 -7.34
C LYS A 123 16.60 -1.59 -5.92
N GLU A 124 17.67 -0.92 -5.49
CA GLU A 124 18.22 -1.10 -4.15
C GLU A 124 17.23 -0.67 -3.08
N PHE A 125 16.63 0.51 -3.23
CA PHE A 125 15.59 1.02 -2.35
C PHE A 125 14.39 0.06 -2.27
N THR A 126 13.92 -0.41 -3.43
CA THR A 126 12.83 -1.39 -3.52
C THR A 126 13.18 -2.70 -2.82
N GLY A 127 14.43 -3.16 -2.92
CA GLY A 127 14.90 -4.38 -2.26
C GLY A 127 14.71 -4.35 -0.74
N HIS A 128 14.97 -3.22 -0.10
CA HIS A 128 14.77 -3.05 1.35
C HIS A 128 13.29 -3.08 1.75
N TRP A 129 12.42 -2.46 0.95
CA TRP A 129 10.97 -2.52 1.17
C TRP A 129 10.44 -3.94 0.99
N CYS A 130 10.87 -4.63 -0.06
CA CYS A 130 10.50 -6.03 -0.30
C CYS A 130 10.93 -6.94 0.85
N ALA A 131 12.15 -6.78 1.35
CA ALA A 131 12.64 -7.56 2.49
C ALA A 131 11.81 -7.30 3.75
N ALA A 132 11.51 -6.04 4.07
CA ALA A 132 10.67 -5.68 5.21
C ALA A 132 9.23 -6.23 5.08
N LEU A 133 8.63 -6.18 3.88
CA LEU A 133 7.32 -6.76 3.61
C LEU A 133 7.29 -8.28 3.74
N ASP A 134 8.39 -8.97 3.40
CA ASP A 134 8.50 -10.43 3.49
C ASP A 134 8.73 -10.93 4.92
N THR A 135 9.57 -10.23 5.70
CA THR A 135 10.00 -10.68 7.01
C THR A 135 9.30 -10.00 8.18
N GLY A 136 8.73 -8.82 7.96
CA GLY A 136 8.22 -7.95 9.03
C GLY A 136 9.32 -7.30 9.87
N GLU A 137 10.58 -7.34 9.39
CA GLU A 137 11.76 -6.89 10.12
C GLU A 137 12.72 -6.12 9.19
N VAL A 138 13.57 -5.29 9.78
CA VAL A 138 14.70 -4.66 9.12
C VAL A 138 15.98 -5.04 9.84
N HIS A 139 16.97 -5.54 9.07
CA HIS A 139 18.28 -5.91 9.57
C HIS A 139 19.31 -4.86 9.19
N ILE A 140 20.06 -4.39 10.18
CA ILE A 140 21.21 -3.51 10.00
C ILE A 140 22.47 -4.30 10.33
N ALA A 141 23.39 -4.43 9.36
CA ALA A 141 24.69 -5.06 9.55
C ALA A 141 25.77 -4.17 8.91
N ARG A 142 26.18 -3.11 9.62
CA ARG A 142 27.17 -2.13 9.13
C ARG A 142 27.85 -1.42 10.30
N ASP A 143 29.02 -0.86 10.05
CA ASP A 143 29.79 -0.08 11.03
C ASP A 143 30.06 -0.82 12.35
N GLY A 144 30.24 -2.17 12.28
CA GLY A 144 30.43 -3.01 13.45
C GLY A 144 29.18 -3.25 14.31
N ILE A 145 28.00 -2.79 13.84
CA ILE A 145 26.70 -2.97 14.49
C ILE A 145 25.91 -4.02 13.71
N SER A 146 25.34 -4.99 14.45
CA SER A 146 24.32 -5.90 13.96
C SER A 146 23.07 -5.74 14.81
N HIS A 147 21.96 -5.32 14.20
CA HIS A 147 20.71 -5.07 14.89
C HIS A 147 19.52 -5.41 14.02
N THR A 148 18.47 -5.96 14.63
CA THR A 148 17.18 -6.25 13.98
C THR A 148 16.09 -5.47 14.69
N SER A 149 15.26 -4.78 13.90
CA SER A 149 14.10 -4.04 14.40
C SER A 149 12.83 -4.52 13.71
N PRO A 150 11.68 -4.55 14.41
CA PRO A 150 10.41 -4.86 13.77
C PRO A 150 10.02 -3.80 12.74
N ALA A 151 9.51 -4.23 11.59
CA ALA A 151 9.10 -3.40 10.47
C ALA A 151 7.87 -3.98 9.73
N SER A 152 6.86 -4.41 10.48
CA SER A 152 5.56 -4.81 9.91
C SER A 152 4.83 -3.56 9.42
N ILE A 153 4.90 -3.29 8.12
CA ILE A 153 4.39 -2.07 7.47
C ILE A 153 3.30 -2.37 6.46
N THR A 154 2.42 -1.40 6.24
CA THR A 154 1.43 -1.41 5.16
C THR A 154 1.85 -0.38 4.12
N VAL A 155 2.06 -0.78 2.88
CA VAL A 155 2.56 0.10 1.82
C VAL A 155 1.43 0.57 0.91
N ILE A 156 1.37 1.88 0.67
CA ILE A 156 0.64 2.49 -0.44
C ILE A 156 1.67 2.85 -1.49
N ALA A 157 1.72 2.12 -2.60
CA ALA A 157 2.54 2.47 -3.74
C ALA A 157 1.76 3.42 -4.65
N LEU A 158 2.06 4.72 -4.56
CA LEU A 158 1.47 5.73 -5.45
C LEU A 158 2.20 5.65 -6.79
N ASP A 159 1.49 5.14 -7.77
CA ASP A 159 1.97 4.93 -9.12
C ASP A 159 1.44 6.05 -10.01
N GLU A 160 2.35 6.93 -10.41
CA GLU A 160 2.11 8.09 -11.27
C GLU A 160 2.62 7.81 -12.70
N GLY A 161 2.93 6.54 -13.01
CA GLY A 161 3.51 6.12 -14.28
C GLY A 161 2.63 6.44 -15.48
N ILE A 162 3.28 6.80 -16.59
CA ILE A 162 2.64 7.06 -17.89
C ILE A 162 3.06 5.95 -18.84
N ASP A 163 2.12 5.48 -19.65
CA ASP A 163 2.31 4.41 -20.64
C ASP A 163 2.79 3.09 -20.00
N GLU A 164 4.03 2.68 -20.30
CA GLU A 164 4.61 1.42 -19.79
C GLU A 164 5.34 1.57 -18.45
N GLU A 165 5.42 2.79 -17.88
CA GLU A 165 6.03 2.99 -16.56
C GLU A 165 5.17 2.31 -15.48
N SER A 166 5.81 1.53 -14.63
CA SER A 166 5.13 0.88 -13.49
C SER A 166 6.11 0.64 -12.35
N PRO A 167 5.61 0.53 -11.12
CA PRO A 167 6.45 0.17 -9.98
C PRO A 167 7.18 -1.16 -10.22
N PRO A 168 8.35 -1.37 -9.62
CA PRO A 168 9.10 -2.61 -9.75
C PRO A 168 8.23 -3.84 -9.44
N ALA A 169 8.24 -4.84 -10.34
CA ALA A 169 7.40 -6.05 -10.24
C ALA A 169 7.52 -6.75 -8.89
N GLY A 170 8.74 -6.78 -8.30
CA GLY A 170 8.96 -7.34 -6.97
C GLY A 170 8.19 -6.62 -5.86
N LEU A 171 7.93 -5.31 -5.99
CA LEU A 171 7.09 -4.58 -5.05
C LEU A 171 5.61 -4.91 -5.31
N ILE A 172 5.16 -4.83 -6.57
CA ILE A 172 3.76 -5.11 -6.95
C ILE A 172 3.32 -6.50 -6.45
N GLU A 173 4.18 -7.51 -6.60
CA GLU A 173 3.89 -8.88 -6.15
C GLU A 173 3.63 -8.97 -4.62
N ARG A 174 4.08 -7.99 -3.86
CA ARG A 174 3.91 -7.91 -2.39
C ARG A 174 2.74 -7.06 -1.94
N LEU A 175 1.98 -6.52 -2.88
CA LEU A 175 0.79 -5.71 -2.62
C LEU A 175 -0.46 -6.52 -2.98
N GLY A 176 -1.34 -6.74 -2.01
CA GLY A 176 -2.54 -7.57 -2.19
C GLY A 176 -3.66 -6.89 -2.98
N LEU A 177 -3.61 -5.57 -3.12
CA LEU A 177 -4.66 -4.77 -3.76
C LEU A 177 -4.08 -3.83 -4.82
N SER A 178 -4.89 -3.49 -5.83
CA SER A 178 -4.57 -2.48 -6.84
C SER A 178 -5.84 -1.74 -7.25
N ILE A 179 -5.77 -0.41 -7.32
CA ILE A 179 -6.86 0.45 -7.80
C ILE A 179 -6.34 1.47 -8.81
N ALA A 180 -7.23 1.96 -9.66
CA ALA A 180 -6.98 3.07 -10.59
C ALA A 180 -7.98 4.20 -10.31
N LEU A 181 -7.50 5.42 -10.13
CA LEU A 181 -8.32 6.57 -9.78
C LEU A 181 -8.36 7.65 -10.87
N ASP A 182 -7.48 7.57 -11.88
CA ASP A 182 -7.33 8.62 -12.90
C ASP A 182 -8.59 8.84 -13.76
N GLU A 183 -9.41 7.81 -13.91
CA GLU A 183 -10.61 7.84 -14.74
C GLU A 183 -11.86 8.22 -13.94
N ILE A 184 -11.73 8.43 -12.63
CA ILE A 184 -12.84 8.77 -11.74
C ILE A 184 -12.99 10.29 -11.67
N SER A 185 -14.20 10.78 -11.98
CA SER A 185 -14.53 12.19 -11.77
C SER A 185 -14.69 12.49 -10.29
N ILE A 186 -14.18 13.66 -9.83
CA ILE A 186 -14.42 14.13 -8.45
C ILE A 186 -15.91 14.27 -8.11
N ARG A 187 -16.78 14.42 -9.11
CA ARG A 187 -18.23 14.51 -8.92
C ARG A 187 -18.87 13.17 -8.52
N CYS A 188 -18.17 12.06 -8.76
CA CYS A 188 -18.62 10.71 -8.39
C CYS A 188 -18.07 10.28 -7.03
N VAL A 189 -17.35 11.17 -6.34
CA VAL A 189 -16.82 10.94 -5.00
C VAL A 189 -17.89 11.32 -3.99
N ASP A 190 -18.42 10.31 -3.30
CA ASP A 190 -19.45 10.46 -2.26
C ASP A 190 -18.85 10.30 -0.86
N ASP A 191 -19.64 10.59 0.17
CA ASP A 191 -19.31 10.31 1.56
C ASP A 191 -19.11 8.81 1.79
N SER A 192 -18.20 8.48 2.71
CA SER A 192 -17.86 7.08 2.98
C SER A 192 -19.02 6.28 3.54
N ARG A 193 -19.19 5.06 3.02
CA ARG A 193 -20.12 4.04 3.52
C ARG A 193 -19.58 3.30 4.75
N TYR A 194 -18.27 3.40 5.01
CA TYR A 194 -17.60 2.75 6.12
C TYR A 194 -17.26 3.77 7.19
N ALA A 195 -17.61 3.46 8.44
CA ALA A 195 -17.17 4.23 9.57
C ALA A 195 -15.91 3.59 10.19
N ARG A 196 -15.12 4.38 10.90
CA ARG A 196 -13.95 3.86 11.64
C ARG A 196 -14.33 2.75 12.63
N SER A 197 -15.53 2.80 13.20
CA SER A 197 -16.05 1.75 14.08
C SER A 197 -16.17 0.40 13.39
N ASP A 198 -16.55 0.39 12.09
CA ASP A 198 -16.70 -0.83 11.30
C ASP A 198 -15.32 -1.45 11.04
N ILE A 199 -14.34 -0.60 10.72
CA ILE A 199 -12.93 -1.01 10.53
C ILE A 199 -12.39 -1.66 11.82
N LEU A 200 -12.54 -1.01 12.97
CA LEU A 200 -12.06 -1.52 14.26
C LEU A 200 -12.76 -2.83 14.65
N SER A 201 -14.06 -2.93 14.40
CA SER A 201 -14.84 -4.15 14.62
C SER A 201 -14.33 -5.30 13.73
N ALA A 202 -14.12 -5.05 12.44
CA ALA A 202 -13.57 -6.03 11.52
C ALA A 202 -12.14 -6.45 11.91
N GLN A 203 -11.26 -5.51 12.27
CA GLN A 203 -9.90 -5.80 12.75
C GLN A 203 -9.89 -6.75 13.96
N SER A 204 -10.74 -6.50 14.96
CA SER A 204 -10.81 -7.31 16.18
C SER A 204 -11.27 -8.75 15.92
N ARG A 205 -12.08 -8.96 14.89
CA ARG A 205 -12.63 -10.27 14.50
C ARG A 205 -11.76 -11.03 13.49
N LEU A 206 -10.91 -10.33 12.74
CA LEU A 206 -10.15 -10.90 11.62
C LEU A 206 -9.31 -12.14 11.99
N SER A 207 -8.69 -12.14 13.16
CA SER A 207 -7.87 -13.27 13.64
C SER A 207 -8.68 -14.50 14.02
N HIS A 208 -9.96 -14.33 14.30
CA HIS A 208 -10.89 -15.39 14.69
C HIS A 208 -11.78 -15.87 13.53
N THR A 209 -11.72 -15.19 12.38
CA THR A 209 -12.49 -15.56 11.19
C THR A 209 -11.74 -16.65 10.42
N THR A 210 -12.40 -17.75 10.19
CA THR A 210 -11.91 -18.87 9.38
C THR A 210 -12.65 -18.90 8.04
N VAL A 211 -11.97 -19.37 7.00
CA VAL A 211 -12.59 -19.65 5.70
C VAL A 211 -12.86 -21.16 5.66
N PRO A 212 -14.06 -21.62 5.31
CA PRO A 212 -14.36 -23.03 5.12
C PRO A 212 -13.43 -23.67 4.07
N ASP A 213 -13.12 -24.96 4.23
CA ASP A 213 -12.22 -25.69 3.31
C ASP A 213 -12.77 -25.73 1.87
N ASP A 214 -14.08 -25.80 1.71
CA ASP A 214 -14.73 -25.74 0.39
C ASP A 214 -14.51 -24.39 -0.30
N ASP A 215 -14.57 -23.28 0.44
CA ASP A 215 -14.32 -21.94 -0.09
C ASP A 215 -12.83 -21.74 -0.39
N LEU A 216 -11.93 -22.28 0.42
CA LEU A 216 -10.48 -22.29 0.12
C LEU A 216 -10.20 -23.04 -1.19
N THR A 217 -10.87 -24.17 -1.40
CA THR A 217 -10.73 -24.96 -2.63
C THR A 217 -11.24 -24.16 -3.84
N ARG A 218 -12.40 -23.53 -3.74
CA ARG A 218 -12.96 -22.68 -4.80
C ARG A 218 -12.05 -21.50 -5.15
N LEU A 219 -11.50 -20.81 -4.13
CA LEU A 219 -10.55 -19.71 -4.34
C LEU A 219 -9.28 -20.19 -5.04
N ALA A 220 -8.76 -21.37 -4.67
CA ALA A 220 -7.58 -21.95 -5.31
C ALA A 220 -7.86 -22.36 -6.77
N GLU A 221 -9.02 -22.96 -7.06
CA GLU A 221 -9.45 -23.31 -8.42
C GLU A 221 -9.63 -22.05 -9.30
N LEU A 222 -10.26 -21.00 -8.75
CA LEU A 222 -10.43 -19.73 -9.45
C LEU A 222 -9.06 -19.10 -9.76
N ALA A 223 -8.16 -19.03 -8.78
CA ALA A 223 -6.81 -18.51 -8.98
C ALA A 223 -6.06 -19.30 -10.08
N ALA A 224 -6.14 -20.63 -10.04
CA ALA A 224 -5.53 -21.51 -11.04
C ALA A 224 -6.12 -21.27 -12.43
N SER A 225 -7.44 -21.10 -12.55
CA SER A 225 -8.13 -20.81 -13.82
C SER A 225 -7.70 -19.48 -14.43
N MET A 226 -7.34 -18.49 -13.59
CA MET A 226 -6.81 -17.18 -13.98
C MET A 226 -5.28 -17.20 -14.23
N GLY A 227 -4.63 -18.36 -14.11
CA GLY A 227 -3.17 -18.48 -14.26
C GLY A 227 -2.37 -17.91 -13.10
N ILE A 228 -2.99 -17.73 -11.94
CA ILE A 228 -2.32 -17.24 -10.72
C ILE A 228 -1.71 -18.44 -10.00
N HIS A 229 -0.38 -18.52 -9.99
CA HIS A 229 0.37 -19.62 -9.36
C HIS A 229 1.13 -19.18 -8.10
N SER A 230 1.04 -17.91 -7.71
CA SER A 230 1.72 -17.38 -6.53
C SER A 230 0.99 -17.76 -5.25
N SER A 231 1.65 -18.50 -4.37
CA SER A 231 1.11 -18.83 -3.04
C SER A 231 0.90 -17.58 -2.17
N ARG A 232 1.68 -16.52 -2.40
CA ARG A 232 1.51 -15.22 -1.74
C ARG A 232 0.19 -14.58 -2.16
N THR A 233 -0.09 -14.53 -3.46
CA THR A 233 -1.35 -13.98 -3.99
C THR A 233 -2.54 -14.75 -3.43
N LEU A 234 -2.48 -16.08 -3.41
CA LEU A 234 -3.54 -16.90 -2.83
C LEU A 234 -3.77 -16.58 -1.35
N LYS A 235 -2.69 -16.43 -0.57
CA LYS A 235 -2.79 -16.00 0.83
C LYS A 235 -3.46 -14.64 0.97
N PHE A 236 -3.08 -13.66 0.14
CA PHE A 236 -3.71 -12.33 0.14
C PHE A 236 -5.20 -12.44 -0.20
N THR A 237 -5.57 -13.24 -1.21
CA THR A 237 -6.98 -13.46 -1.58
C THR A 237 -7.78 -14.00 -0.40
N VAL A 238 -7.26 -14.98 0.33
CA VAL A 238 -7.91 -15.53 1.53
C VAL A 238 -8.06 -14.48 2.63
N ASP A 239 -7.02 -13.69 2.91
CA ASP A 239 -7.08 -12.64 3.93
C ASP A 239 -8.04 -11.51 3.52
N ILE A 240 -8.09 -11.15 2.23
CA ILE A 240 -9.03 -10.16 1.66
C ILE A 240 -10.47 -10.69 1.77
N ALA A 241 -10.73 -11.94 1.40
CA ALA A 241 -12.06 -12.55 1.51
C ALA A 241 -12.59 -12.54 2.95
N LYS A 242 -11.75 -12.82 3.94
CA LYS A 242 -12.11 -12.69 5.37
C LYS A 242 -12.50 -11.26 5.74
N ALA A 243 -11.66 -10.28 5.33
CA ALA A 243 -11.91 -8.88 5.64
C ALA A 243 -13.18 -8.37 4.96
N LEU A 244 -13.42 -8.78 3.72
CA LEU A 244 -14.62 -8.44 2.95
C LEU A 244 -15.89 -8.99 3.61
N SER A 245 -15.88 -10.27 3.99
CA SER A 245 -16.98 -10.90 4.74
C SER A 245 -17.29 -10.17 6.05
N LEU A 246 -16.27 -9.68 6.75
CA LEU A 246 -16.45 -8.94 8.00
C LEU A 246 -17.03 -7.53 7.79
N LEU A 247 -16.69 -6.88 6.67
CA LEU A 247 -17.19 -5.55 6.32
C LEU A 247 -18.60 -5.60 5.74
N SER A 248 -18.91 -6.60 4.90
CA SER A 248 -20.22 -6.76 4.27
C SER A 248 -21.25 -7.42 5.19
N GLY A 249 -20.78 -8.17 6.20
CA GLY A 249 -21.63 -8.99 7.07
C GLY A 249 -22.16 -10.27 6.43
N LYS A 250 -21.65 -10.62 5.22
CA LYS A 250 -21.99 -11.84 4.49
C LYS A 250 -20.96 -12.94 4.71
N PRO A 251 -21.30 -14.23 4.54
CA PRO A 251 -20.33 -15.30 4.57
C PRO A 251 -19.33 -15.19 3.40
N VAL A 252 -18.14 -15.77 3.56
CA VAL A 252 -17.07 -15.72 2.52
C VAL A 252 -17.54 -16.32 1.19
N SER A 253 -18.42 -17.34 1.25
CA SER A 253 -18.96 -18.01 0.06
C SER A 253 -19.87 -17.14 -0.81
N ASP A 254 -20.36 -16.01 -0.31
CA ASP A 254 -21.30 -15.10 -0.98
C ASP A 254 -20.59 -13.85 -1.55
N GLU A 255 -19.26 -13.75 -1.40
CA GLU A 255 -18.41 -12.66 -1.91
C GLU A 255 -17.54 -13.14 -3.08
#